data_1b094e960222c90cba6a32a673f31ae3
#
_entry.id   1b094e960222c90cba6a32a673f31ae3
#
_cell.length_a   1.000
_cell.length_b   1.000
_cell.length_c   1.000
_cell.angle_alpha   90.00
_cell.angle_beta   90.00
_cell.angle_gamma   90.00
#
_symmetry.space_group_name_H-M   'P 1'
#
loop_
_entity.id
_entity.type
_entity.pdbx_description
1 polymer ?
#
loop_
_entity_poly.entity_id
_entity_poly.type
_entity_poly.pdbx_seq_one_letter_code
_entity_poly.pdbx_strand_id
1 'polypeptide(L)'
;GVHDYFSGMLSERNDGASISEVCGIYLGNVMKNVMRVFSVVLLVMVGTVFAVGPAGLIVTLLGNKGVTGVLANPEVWLWIILAYYFVATFISIDKIIGRIYPLFGICLIVMAVGVIVGIFTNPNYTIPEIWTHFTNMHPAGKPIWSFMFITVACGAISGFHSTQSPLMARCMKSEKQGHFVFYGAM
;
A
#
# COMPACT_ATOMS: atom_id res chain seq x y z
N GLY A 1 -5.36 -12.52 4.22
CA GLY A 1 -5.30 -13.81 4.90
C GLY A 1 -5.22 -15.02 3.96
N VAL A 2 -6.35 -15.61 3.57
CA VAL A 2 -6.34 -16.85 2.74
C VAL A 2 -5.63 -16.63 1.40
N HIS A 3 -5.95 -15.55 0.71
CA HIS A 3 -5.32 -15.19 -0.57
C HIS A 3 -3.79 -15.06 -0.42
N ASP A 4 -3.35 -14.37 0.62
CA ASP A 4 -1.94 -14.08 0.87
C ASP A 4 -1.18 -15.35 1.25
N TYR A 5 -1.82 -16.19 2.07
CA TYR A 5 -1.28 -17.49 2.44
C TYR A 5 -1.01 -18.36 1.21
N PHE A 6 -2.00 -18.53 0.34
CA PHE A 6 -1.82 -19.33 -0.88
C PHE A 6 -0.80 -18.73 -1.84
N SER A 7 -0.79 -17.40 -2.00
CA SER A 7 0.19 -16.70 -2.83
C SER A 7 1.61 -16.92 -2.32
N GLY A 8 1.81 -16.78 -1.00
CA GLY A 8 3.10 -16.98 -0.36
C GLY A 8 3.59 -18.43 -0.44
N MET A 9 2.71 -19.38 -0.12
CA MET A 9 3.05 -20.81 -0.15
C MET A 9 3.32 -21.32 -1.56
N LEU A 10 2.59 -20.84 -2.57
CA LEU A 10 2.89 -21.17 -3.97
C LEU A 10 4.26 -20.63 -4.39
N SER A 11 4.61 -19.44 -3.97
CA SER A 11 5.92 -18.85 -4.23
C SER A 11 7.03 -19.64 -3.52
N GLU A 12 6.84 -20.00 -2.25
CA GLU A 12 7.82 -20.77 -1.48
C GLU A 12 8.10 -22.15 -2.10
N ARG A 13 7.05 -22.87 -2.48
CA ARG A 13 7.17 -24.19 -3.14
C ARG A 13 7.81 -24.15 -4.52
N ASN A 14 7.90 -22.97 -5.12
CA ASN A 14 8.58 -22.74 -6.39
C ASN A 14 9.84 -21.86 -6.19
N ASP A 15 10.60 -22.08 -5.13
CA ASP A 15 11.88 -21.44 -4.83
C ASP A 15 11.80 -19.89 -4.79
N GLY A 16 10.70 -19.34 -4.31
CA GLY A 16 10.49 -17.89 -4.26
C GLY A 16 10.22 -17.26 -5.63
N ALA A 17 9.65 -18.03 -6.56
CA ALA A 17 9.31 -17.56 -7.90
C ALA A 17 8.27 -16.43 -7.84
N SER A 18 8.40 -15.48 -8.76
CA SER A 18 7.42 -14.41 -8.94
C SER A 18 6.09 -14.97 -9.44
N ILE A 19 4.99 -14.24 -9.22
CA ILE A 19 3.66 -14.69 -9.68
C ILE A 19 3.64 -14.94 -11.19
N SER A 20 4.35 -14.14 -11.98
CA SER A 20 4.44 -14.34 -13.42
C SER A 20 5.17 -15.65 -13.78
N GLU A 21 6.16 -16.04 -12.99
CA GLU A 21 6.87 -17.31 -13.18
C GLU A 21 6.01 -18.51 -12.76
N VAL A 22 5.34 -18.39 -11.61
CA VAL A 22 4.36 -19.40 -11.15
C VAL A 22 3.25 -19.59 -12.18
N CYS A 23 2.70 -18.51 -12.74
CA CYS A 23 1.75 -18.59 -13.85
C CYS A 23 2.36 -19.31 -15.07
N GLY A 24 3.62 -19.09 -15.35
CA GLY A 24 4.33 -19.78 -16.43
C GLY A 24 4.42 -21.29 -16.23
N ILE A 25 4.65 -21.72 -15.00
CA ILE A 25 4.76 -23.14 -14.63
C ILE A 25 3.41 -23.86 -14.77
N TYR A 26 2.33 -23.25 -14.26
CA TYR A 26 1.01 -23.90 -14.19
C TYR A 26 0.09 -23.60 -15.39
N LEU A 27 0.21 -22.44 -16.02
CA LEU A 27 -0.70 -21.95 -17.05
C LEU A 27 -0.04 -21.76 -18.43
N GLY A 28 1.28 -21.96 -18.50
CA GLY A 28 2.04 -21.90 -19.76
C GLY A 28 2.60 -20.50 -20.09
N ASN A 29 3.43 -20.46 -21.15
CA ASN A 29 4.25 -19.28 -21.49
C ASN A 29 3.43 -18.06 -21.95
N VAL A 30 2.27 -18.24 -22.54
CA VAL A 30 1.41 -17.15 -22.96
C VAL A 30 0.93 -16.37 -21.74
N MET A 31 0.42 -17.09 -20.73
CA MET A 31 -0.05 -16.49 -19.48
C MET A 31 1.09 -15.84 -18.70
N LYS A 32 2.28 -16.44 -18.72
CA LYS A 32 3.50 -15.84 -18.15
C LYS A 32 3.78 -14.44 -18.71
N ASN A 33 3.71 -14.28 -20.01
CA ASN A 33 3.98 -13.00 -20.66
C ASN A 33 2.88 -11.98 -20.40
N VAL A 34 1.62 -12.39 -20.41
CA VAL A 34 0.48 -11.54 -20.04
C VAL A 34 0.64 -11.02 -18.61
N MET A 35 0.91 -11.92 -17.66
CA MET A 35 1.11 -11.55 -16.26
C MET A 35 2.34 -10.67 -16.04
N ARG A 36 3.39 -10.85 -16.82
CA ARG A 36 4.58 -10.01 -16.76
C ARG A 36 4.26 -8.57 -17.20
N VAL A 37 3.58 -8.40 -18.33
CA VAL A 37 3.16 -7.08 -18.82
C VAL A 37 2.20 -6.42 -17.82
N PHE A 38 1.22 -7.18 -17.34
CA PHE A 38 0.27 -6.70 -16.33
C PHE A 38 0.99 -6.24 -15.05
N SER A 39 1.95 -7.02 -14.54
CA SER A 39 2.71 -6.65 -13.35
C SER A 39 3.53 -5.37 -13.53
N VAL A 40 4.13 -5.17 -14.71
CA VAL A 40 4.88 -3.94 -15.01
C VAL A 40 3.94 -2.72 -15.01
N VAL A 41 2.80 -2.82 -15.71
CA VAL A 41 1.81 -1.74 -15.76
C VAL A 41 1.28 -1.43 -14.35
N LEU A 42 0.95 -2.47 -13.59
CA LEU A 42 0.47 -2.33 -12.21
C LEU A 42 1.51 -1.60 -11.34
N LEU A 43 2.77 -2.01 -11.38
CA LEU A 43 3.84 -1.39 -10.59
C LEU A 43 4.05 0.08 -10.96
N VAL A 44 3.98 0.43 -12.24
CA VAL A 44 4.09 1.82 -12.69
C VAL A 44 2.91 2.65 -12.16
N MET A 45 1.69 2.13 -12.27
CA MET A 45 0.48 2.81 -11.76
C MET A 45 0.55 3.01 -10.24
N VAL A 46 0.95 1.99 -9.51
CA VAL A 46 1.12 2.06 -8.05
C VAL A 46 2.21 3.08 -7.69
N GLY A 47 3.37 3.03 -8.36
CA GLY A 47 4.44 3.99 -8.15
C GLY A 47 3.99 5.44 -8.36
N THR A 48 3.17 5.67 -9.38
CA THR A 48 2.58 6.99 -9.65
C THR A 48 1.67 7.46 -8.51
N VAL A 49 0.79 6.60 -8.00
CA VAL A 49 -0.10 6.94 -6.88
C VAL A 49 0.69 7.28 -5.63
N PHE A 50 1.74 6.52 -5.33
CA PHE A 50 2.62 6.77 -4.18
C PHE A 50 3.56 7.97 -4.36
N ALA A 51 3.74 8.48 -5.56
CA ALA A 51 4.44 9.74 -5.79
C ALA A 51 3.49 10.95 -5.66
N VAL A 52 2.32 10.87 -6.28
CA VAL A 52 1.35 11.98 -6.31
C VAL A 52 0.67 12.19 -4.95
N GLY A 53 0.35 11.11 -4.23
CA GLY A 53 -0.32 11.16 -2.92
C GLY A 53 0.43 12.02 -1.90
N PRO A 54 1.67 11.69 -1.54
CA PRO A 54 2.47 12.48 -0.62
C PRO A 54 2.72 13.92 -1.08
N ALA A 55 2.95 14.14 -2.39
CA ALA A 55 3.11 15.48 -2.94
C ALA A 55 1.87 16.35 -2.67
N GLY A 56 0.68 15.81 -2.92
CA GLY A 56 -0.59 16.51 -2.63
C GLY A 56 -0.80 16.79 -1.15
N LEU A 57 -0.48 15.84 -0.27
CA LEU A 57 -0.59 16.03 1.18
C LEU A 57 0.35 17.11 1.70
N ILE A 58 1.60 17.14 1.23
CA ILE A 58 2.56 18.19 1.63
C ILE A 58 2.07 19.56 1.21
N VAL A 59 1.59 19.70 -0.03
CA VAL A 59 1.04 20.97 -0.52
C VAL A 59 -0.16 21.41 0.28
N THR A 60 -1.07 20.51 0.64
CA THR A 60 -2.23 20.82 1.49
C THR A 60 -1.79 21.28 2.88
N LEU A 61 -0.81 20.63 3.49
CA LEU A 61 -0.28 21.01 4.80
C LEU A 61 0.41 22.38 4.77
N LEU A 62 1.17 22.68 3.72
CA LEU A 62 1.83 23.97 3.53
C LEU A 62 0.80 25.09 3.26
N GLY A 63 -0.23 24.80 2.47
CA GLY A 63 -1.33 25.73 2.20
C GLY A 63 -2.07 26.12 3.48
N ASN A 64 -2.33 25.15 4.37
CA ASN A 64 -2.96 25.40 5.68
C ASN A 64 -2.08 26.27 6.61
N LYS A 65 -0.77 26.30 6.39
CA LYS A 65 0.18 27.17 7.13
C LYS A 65 0.42 28.52 6.44
N GLY A 66 -0.28 28.83 5.35
CA GLY A 66 -0.16 30.08 4.63
C GLY A 66 1.14 30.23 3.80
N VAL A 67 1.85 29.14 3.54
CA VAL A 67 3.04 29.14 2.70
C VAL A 67 2.62 29.27 1.23
N THR A 68 3.01 30.38 0.61
CA THR A 68 2.78 30.65 -0.82
C THR A 68 4.10 30.64 -1.59
N GLY A 69 4.05 30.38 -2.89
CA GLY A 69 5.22 30.38 -3.75
C GLY A 69 5.56 29.02 -4.33
N VAL A 70 6.82 28.81 -4.68
CA VAL A 70 7.32 27.59 -5.36
C VAL A 70 7.05 26.32 -4.55
N LEU A 71 7.08 26.40 -3.21
CA LEU A 71 6.82 25.29 -2.30
C LEU A 71 5.32 24.91 -2.21
N ALA A 72 4.42 25.76 -2.68
CA ALA A 72 3.00 25.44 -2.78
C ALA A 72 2.64 24.70 -4.08
N ASN A 73 3.60 24.51 -4.99
CA ASN A 73 3.37 23.85 -6.25
C ASN A 73 3.58 22.32 -6.10
N PRO A 74 2.56 21.50 -6.39
CA PRO A 74 2.67 20.05 -6.28
C PRO A 74 3.72 19.42 -7.22
N GLU A 75 4.02 20.07 -8.34
CA GLU A 75 5.02 19.58 -9.30
C GLU A 75 6.43 19.56 -8.72
N VAL A 76 6.78 20.55 -7.91
CA VAL A 76 8.09 20.61 -7.24
C VAL A 76 8.28 19.41 -6.30
N TRP A 77 7.27 19.11 -5.50
CA TRP A 77 7.31 17.96 -4.60
C TRP A 77 7.32 16.63 -5.34
N LEU A 78 6.62 16.55 -6.45
CA LEU A 78 6.64 15.37 -7.30
C LEU A 78 8.05 15.10 -7.85
N TRP A 79 8.76 16.12 -8.34
CA TRP A 79 10.13 15.98 -8.78
C TRP A 79 11.10 15.60 -7.67
N ILE A 80 10.91 16.16 -6.47
CA ILE A 80 11.71 15.79 -5.30
C ILE A 80 11.49 14.31 -4.94
N ILE A 81 10.25 13.84 -4.95
CA ILE A 81 9.92 12.43 -4.66
C ILE A 81 10.49 11.51 -5.74
N LEU A 82 10.43 11.89 -7.02
CA LEU A 82 11.02 11.11 -8.10
C LEU A 82 12.55 11.04 -7.98
N ALA A 83 13.19 12.15 -7.63
CA ALA A 83 14.64 12.17 -7.37
C ALA A 83 14.98 11.26 -6.18
N TYR A 84 14.19 11.28 -5.11
CA TYR A 84 14.33 10.37 -3.99
C TYR A 84 14.20 8.90 -4.41
N TYR A 85 13.22 8.55 -5.24
CA TYR A 85 13.06 7.18 -5.74
C TYR A 85 14.26 6.74 -6.58
N PHE A 86 14.77 7.65 -7.42
CA PHE A 86 15.96 7.37 -8.21
C PHE A 86 17.16 7.07 -7.31
N VAL A 87 17.44 7.91 -6.32
CA VAL A 87 18.53 7.72 -5.36
C VAL A 87 18.32 6.44 -4.53
N ALA A 88 17.09 6.19 -4.08
CA ALA A 88 16.75 5.02 -3.30
C ALA A 88 16.98 3.70 -4.07
N THR A 89 16.88 3.72 -5.40
CA THR A 89 17.14 2.54 -6.22
C THR A 89 18.62 2.11 -6.17
N PHE A 90 19.56 3.04 -5.94
CA PHE A 90 21.00 2.75 -5.87
C PHE A 90 21.47 2.40 -4.45
N ILE A 91 20.69 2.72 -3.43
CA ILE A 91 21.05 2.44 -2.05
C ILE A 91 20.49 1.06 -1.68
N SER A 92 21.31 0.23 -1.04
CA SER A 92 20.82 -1.04 -0.47
C SER A 92 19.88 -0.75 0.68
N ILE A 93 18.60 -0.71 0.36
CA ILE A 93 17.49 -0.27 1.20
C ILE A 93 17.37 -1.13 2.46
N ASP A 94 17.72 -2.43 2.38
CA ASP A 94 17.54 -3.41 3.45
C ASP A 94 18.19 -3.00 4.78
N LYS A 95 19.36 -2.37 4.74
CA LYS A 95 20.08 -1.95 5.97
C LYS A 95 19.48 -0.68 6.60
N ILE A 96 18.98 0.23 5.79
CA ILE A 96 18.44 1.52 6.27
C ILE A 96 17.01 1.32 6.72
N ILE A 97 16.17 0.70 5.88
CA ILE A 97 14.76 0.45 6.18
C ILE A 97 14.62 -0.48 7.38
N GLY A 98 15.38 -1.57 7.45
CA GLY A 98 15.30 -2.50 8.58
C GLY A 98 15.53 -1.85 9.95
N ARG A 99 16.29 -0.76 10.00
CA ARG A 99 16.52 -0.02 11.25
C ARG A 99 15.47 1.07 11.53
N ILE A 100 14.95 1.72 10.49
CA ILE A 100 14.00 2.83 10.62
C ILE A 100 12.55 2.32 10.67
N TYR A 101 12.27 1.16 10.10
CA TYR A 101 10.92 0.59 10.01
C TYR A 101 10.20 0.43 11.37
N PRO A 102 10.85 -0.02 12.47
CA PRO A 102 10.19 -0.06 13.76
C PRO A 102 9.73 1.33 14.26
N LEU A 103 10.51 2.38 13.96
CA LEU A 103 10.12 3.75 14.31
C LEU A 103 8.86 4.19 13.56
N PHE A 104 8.76 3.90 12.27
CA PHE A 104 7.54 4.15 11.51
C PHE A 104 6.34 3.37 12.06
N GLY A 105 6.52 2.11 12.46
CA GLY A 105 5.48 1.31 13.10
C GLY A 105 4.96 1.96 14.39
N ILE A 106 5.85 2.44 15.25
CA ILE A 106 5.47 3.15 16.47
C ILE A 106 4.71 4.44 16.15
N CYS A 107 5.21 5.25 15.20
CA CYS A 107 4.51 6.46 14.77
C CYS A 107 3.10 6.17 14.23
N LEU A 108 2.93 5.08 13.51
CA LEU A 108 1.65 4.65 12.95
C LEU A 108 0.67 4.25 14.07
N ILE A 109 1.14 3.51 15.08
CA ILE A 109 0.34 3.15 16.26
C ILE A 109 -0.05 4.40 17.03
N VAL A 110 0.87 5.31 17.29
CA VAL A 110 0.59 6.58 17.99
C VAL A 110 -0.44 7.41 17.21
N MET A 111 -0.31 7.49 15.89
CA MET A 111 -1.29 8.16 15.04
C MET A 111 -2.67 7.50 15.13
N ALA A 112 -2.75 6.18 15.06
CA ALA A 112 -4.01 5.45 15.15
C ALA A 112 -4.70 5.68 16.50
N VAL A 113 -3.95 5.56 17.61
CA VAL A 113 -4.45 5.84 18.95
C VAL A 113 -4.88 7.30 19.08
N GLY A 114 -4.08 8.25 18.56
CA GLY A 114 -4.40 9.67 18.59
C GLY A 114 -5.69 10.00 17.84
N VAL A 115 -5.92 9.39 16.68
CA VAL A 115 -7.17 9.54 15.90
C VAL A 115 -8.35 8.95 16.67
N ILE A 116 -8.22 7.76 17.22
CA ILE A 116 -9.28 7.11 18.01
C ILE A 116 -9.64 7.99 19.22
N VAL A 117 -8.66 8.39 20.00
CA VAL A 117 -8.88 9.27 21.17
C VAL A 117 -9.50 10.60 20.73
N GLY A 118 -9.01 11.20 19.64
CA GLY A 118 -9.55 12.46 19.11
C GLY A 118 -11.03 12.36 18.71
N ILE A 119 -11.44 11.23 18.12
CA ILE A 119 -12.86 11.02 17.75
C ILE A 119 -13.73 10.90 18.99
N PHE A 120 -13.29 10.16 20.03
CA PHE A 120 -14.09 9.94 21.23
C PHE A 120 -14.09 11.11 22.23
N THR A 121 -13.04 11.93 22.23
CA THR A 121 -12.94 13.07 23.17
C THR A 121 -13.52 14.37 22.63
N ASN A 122 -13.66 14.50 21.32
CA ASN A 122 -14.16 15.72 20.72
C ASN A 122 -15.69 15.66 20.50
N PRO A 123 -16.48 16.49 21.20
CA PRO A 123 -17.94 16.46 21.09
C PRO A 123 -18.48 16.89 19.71
N ASN A 124 -17.63 17.49 18.87
CA ASN A 124 -18.01 17.89 17.52
C ASN A 124 -17.99 16.72 16.51
N TYR A 125 -17.35 15.59 16.85
CA TYR A 125 -17.33 14.41 16.01
C TYR A 125 -18.30 13.37 16.55
N THR A 126 -19.50 13.36 15.98
CA THR A 126 -20.47 12.30 16.22
C THR A 126 -20.36 11.25 15.13
N ILE A 127 -20.24 9.99 15.53
CA ILE A 127 -20.30 8.88 14.56
C ILE A 127 -21.78 8.74 14.18
N PRO A 128 -22.14 9.00 12.89
CA PRO A 128 -23.54 8.92 12.49
C PRO A 128 -24.01 7.46 12.53
N GLU A 129 -25.19 7.23 13.06
CA GLU A 129 -25.80 5.91 13.08
C GLU A 129 -26.21 5.48 11.66
N ILE A 130 -25.87 4.25 11.29
CA ILE A 130 -26.14 3.70 9.95
C ILE A 130 -27.63 3.74 9.62
N TRP A 131 -28.49 3.53 10.61
CA TRP A 131 -29.95 3.44 10.45
C TRP A 131 -30.61 4.78 10.09
N THR A 132 -30.03 5.89 10.51
CA THR A 132 -30.57 7.24 10.28
C THR A 132 -29.90 7.94 9.10
N HIS A 133 -28.69 7.52 8.71
CA HIS A 133 -27.87 8.18 7.71
C HIS A 133 -27.40 7.21 6.60
N PHE A 134 -28.32 6.39 6.09
CA PHE A 134 -28.02 5.48 4.97
C PHE A 134 -27.97 6.19 3.60
N THR A 135 -27.59 7.45 3.61
CA THR A 135 -27.42 8.29 2.41
C THR A 135 -25.95 8.57 2.13
N ASN A 136 -25.67 9.04 0.93
CA ASN A 136 -24.31 9.42 0.56
C ASN A 136 -23.86 10.66 1.31
N MET A 137 -23.03 10.46 2.33
CA MET A 137 -22.46 11.54 3.16
C MET A 137 -21.15 12.11 2.61
N HIS A 138 -20.71 11.68 1.43
CA HIS A 138 -19.46 12.15 0.86
C HIS A 138 -19.57 13.64 0.43
N PRO A 139 -18.68 14.54 0.93
CA PRO A 139 -18.77 15.99 0.68
C PRO A 139 -18.79 16.37 -0.80
N ALA A 140 -18.16 15.58 -1.66
CA ALA A 140 -18.10 15.78 -3.11
C ALA A 140 -19.15 14.98 -3.89
N GLY A 141 -20.15 14.39 -3.24
CA GLY A 141 -21.22 13.63 -3.88
C GLY A 141 -20.79 12.38 -4.68
N LYS A 142 -19.60 11.84 -4.40
CA LYS A 142 -19.08 10.70 -5.15
C LYS A 142 -19.87 9.42 -4.85
N PRO A 143 -20.11 8.55 -5.85
CA PRO A 143 -20.93 7.36 -5.69
C PRO A 143 -20.31 6.40 -4.66
N ILE A 144 -21.06 6.01 -3.63
CA ILE A 144 -20.62 5.16 -2.53
C ILE A 144 -20.09 3.82 -3.05
N TRP A 145 -20.83 3.18 -3.92
CA TRP A 145 -20.52 1.83 -4.40
C TRP A 145 -19.16 1.74 -5.07
N SER A 146 -18.85 2.65 -6.00
CA SER A 146 -17.57 2.65 -6.71
C SER A 146 -16.39 2.86 -5.76
N PHE A 147 -16.50 3.83 -4.85
CA PHE A 147 -15.42 4.13 -3.90
C PHE A 147 -15.26 3.07 -2.82
N MET A 148 -16.36 2.50 -2.33
CA MET A 148 -16.32 1.40 -1.37
C MET A 148 -15.59 0.19 -1.96
N PHE A 149 -15.94 -0.23 -3.17
CA PHE A 149 -15.28 -1.37 -3.81
C PHE A 149 -13.81 -1.11 -4.13
N ILE A 150 -13.44 0.11 -4.54
CA ILE A 150 -12.03 0.48 -4.73
C ILE A 150 -11.27 0.40 -3.41
N THR A 151 -11.85 0.90 -2.31
CA THR A 151 -11.21 0.86 -0.98
C THR A 151 -11.05 -0.57 -0.48
N VAL A 152 -12.09 -1.39 -0.62
CA VAL A 152 -12.03 -2.82 -0.25
C VAL A 152 -11.01 -3.56 -1.11
N ALA A 153 -10.99 -3.33 -2.42
CA ALA A 153 -10.01 -3.95 -3.30
C ALA A 153 -8.57 -3.52 -2.96
N CYS A 154 -8.35 -2.27 -2.63
CA CYS A 154 -7.04 -1.74 -2.23
C CYS A 154 -6.54 -2.38 -0.92
N GLY A 155 -7.43 -2.61 0.04
CA GLY A 155 -7.08 -3.22 1.34
C GLY A 155 -7.05 -4.74 1.32
N ALA A 156 -8.10 -5.38 0.79
CA ALA A 156 -8.29 -6.83 0.89
C ALA A 156 -7.61 -7.62 -0.25
N ILE A 157 -7.48 -7.02 -1.44
CA ILE A 157 -6.93 -7.67 -2.66
C ILE A 157 -5.79 -6.81 -3.21
N SER A 158 -4.94 -6.31 -2.34
CA SER A 158 -3.84 -5.42 -2.74
C SER A 158 -2.85 -6.14 -3.67
N GLY A 159 -2.52 -5.51 -4.80
CA GLY A 159 -1.50 -6.01 -5.72
C GLY A 159 -0.09 -6.06 -5.12
N PHE A 160 0.14 -5.43 -3.98
CA PHE A 160 1.39 -5.55 -3.23
C PHE A 160 1.66 -6.97 -2.74
N HIS A 161 0.64 -7.74 -2.42
CA HIS A 161 0.81 -9.12 -2.00
C HIS A 161 1.46 -9.97 -3.08
N SER A 162 1.20 -9.67 -4.34
CA SER A 162 1.82 -10.38 -5.46
C SER A 162 3.30 -10.11 -5.62
N THR A 163 3.78 -8.96 -5.21
CA THR A 163 5.19 -8.56 -5.27
C THR A 163 5.95 -8.87 -3.99
N GLN A 164 5.29 -8.75 -2.84
CA GLN A 164 5.91 -8.98 -1.53
C GLN A 164 5.97 -10.46 -1.15
N SER A 165 4.97 -11.26 -1.53
CA SER A 165 4.95 -12.69 -1.21
C SER A 165 6.21 -13.44 -1.67
N PRO A 166 6.73 -13.25 -2.91
CA PRO A 166 7.98 -13.87 -3.33
C PRO A 166 9.21 -13.41 -2.53
N LEU A 167 9.24 -12.13 -2.15
CA LEU A 167 10.34 -11.59 -1.35
C LEU A 167 10.35 -12.19 0.06
N MET A 168 9.18 -12.29 0.67
CA MET A 168 9.02 -12.91 1.99
C MET A 168 9.29 -14.40 1.96
N ALA A 169 8.85 -15.12 0.91
CA ALA A 169 9.10 -16.54 0.73
C ALA A 169 10.61 -16.84 0.69
N ARG A 170 11.40 -16.00 0.00
CA ARG A 170 12.87 -16.13 -0.03
C ARG A 170 13.56 -15.88 1.32
N CYS A 171 12.90 -15.18 2.22
CA CYS A 171 13.42 -14.89 3.57
C CYS A 171 13.04 -15.95 4.61
N MET A 172 12.10 -16.83 4.29
CA MET A 172 11.64 -17.86 5.22
C MET A 172 12.70 -18.98 5.42
N LYS A 173 12.78 -19.45 6.66
CA LYS A 173 13.69 -20.53 7.02
C LYS A 173 13.00 -21.90 7.03
N SER A 174 11.68 -21.93 7.09
CA SER A 174 10.90 -23.17 7.20
C SER A 174 9.46 -22.93 6.75
N GLU A 175 8.92 -23.87 5.98
CA GLU A 175 7.52 -23.88 5.50
C GLU A 175 6.50 -23.80 6.67
N LYS A 176 6.86 -24.29 7.85
CA LYS A 176 6.00 -24.24 9.05
C LYS A 176 5.69 -22.81 9.51
N GLN A 177 6.54 -21.86 9.18
CA GLN A 177 6.34 -20.46 9.51
C GLN A 177 5.37 -19.76 8.55
N GLY A 178 5.06 -20.37 7.41
CA GLY A 178 4.22 -19.79 6.36
C GLY A 178 2.85 -19.36 6.87
N HIS A 179 2.21 -20.16 7.72
CA HIS A 179 0.91 -19.79 8.30
C HIS A 179 1.01 -18.53 9.16
N PHE A 180 2.04 -18.38 9.97
CA PHE A 180 2.21 -17.20 10.81
C PHE A 180 2.58 -15.96 9.99
N VAL A 181 3.45 -16.11 9.00
CA VAL A 181 3.94 -15.00 8.16
C VAL A 181 2.87 -14.55 7.17
N PHE A 182 2.33 -15.46 6.37
CA PHE A 182 1.42 -15.11 5.27
C PHE A 182 -0.05 -15.00 5.68
N TYR A 183 -0.46 -15.59 6.78
CA TYR A 183 -1.83 -15.48 7.28
C TYR A 183 -1.93 -14.54 8.48
N GLY A 184 -0.99 -14.62 9.42
CA GLY A 184 -1.06 -13.86 10.66
C GLY A 184 -0.48 -12.45 10.58
N ALA A 185 0.60 -12.24 9.81
CA ALA A 185 1.28 -10.94 9.70
C ALA A 185 0.83 -10.11 8.48
N MET A 186 0.32 -10.73 7.45
CA MET A 186 -0.29 -10.11 6.27
C MET A 186 -1.82 -10.16 6.40
#